data_8430353e903fb0cdb9a5056355224f72
#
_entry.id   8430353e903fb0cdb9a5056355224f72
#
_cell.length_a   1.000
_cell.length_b   1.000
_cell.length_c   1.000
_cell.angle_alpha   90.00
_cell.angle_beta   90.00
_cell.angle_gamma   90.00
#
_symmetry.space_group_name_H-M   'P 1'
#
loop_
_entity.id
_entity.type
_entity.pdbx_description
1 polymer ?
#
loop_
_entity_poly.entity_id
_entity_poly.type
_entity_poly.pdbx_seq_one_letter_code
_entity_poly.pdbx_strand_id
1 'polypeptide(L)'
;PSDPKLDARRQLAHRLSMEYNNTLETDAEKRKAILAQLLPDCGEDTFLQGPLQFDYGCYTRFGKRCYANFNLVVLDVCPVTFGDDVFIGPNCSFVSPMHALLPEERNLKQRPDGSYYDLEYGKPITVGSNCWFGSNVTVCGGVTIGKGCVIGAGSVVTKDIPPHSLAVGNPCRVLREITEKDSVQYKPELF
;
A
#
# COMPACT_ATOMS: atom_id res chain seq x y z
N PRO A 1 19.54 6.46 2.90
CA PRO A 1 19.48 5.84 4.22
C PRO A 1 20.34 6.48 5.29
N SER A 2 21.10 7.52 5.04
CA SER A 2 21.93 8.17 6.07
C SER A 2 21.50 9.60 6.41
N ASP A 3 20.28 10.02 6.05
CA ASP A 3 19.71 11.28 6.46
C ASP A 3 19.03 11.11 7.84
N PRO A 4 19.56 11.77 8.91
CA PRO A 4 19.02 11.65 10.25
C PRO A 4 17.54 12.04 10.36
N LYS A 5 17.05 12.94 9.51
CA LYS A 5 15.65 13.36 9.50
C LYS A 5 14.74 12.26 8.94
N LEU A 6 15.18 11.57 7.89
CA LEU A 6 14.44 10.44 7.34
C LEU A 6 14.44 9.26 8.32
N ASP A 7 15.57 8.99 8.96
CA ASP A 7 15.67 7.93 9.96
C ASP A 7 14.74 8.19 11.16
N ALA A 8 14.72 9.41 11.69
CA ALA A 8 13.82 9.79 12.78
C ALA A 8 12.33 9.63 12.38
N ARG A 9 11.96 9.99 11.15
CA ARG A 9 10.60 9.82 10.64
C ARG A 9 10.22 8.34 10.53
N ARG A 10 11.11 7.50 9.99
CA ARG A 10 10.89 6.07 9.89
C ARG A 10 10.71 5.44 11.27
N GLN A 11 11.57 5.74 12.22
CA GLN A 11 11.45 5.27 13.60
C GLN A 11 10.14 5.71 14.25
N LEU A 12 9.69 6.94 13.99
CA LEU A 12 8.40 7.43 14.46
C LEU A 12 7.24 6.59 13.86
N ALA A 13 7.25 6.36 12.55
CA ALA A 13 6.21 5.58 11.87
C ALA A 13 6.15 4.13 12.37
N HIS A 14 7.30 3.49 12.56
CA HIS A 14 7.36 2.13 13.12
C HIS A 14 6.80 2.09 14.55
N ARG A 15 7.12 3.06 15.40
CA ARG A 15 6.58 3.16 16.76
C ARG A 15 5.08 3.37 16.75
N LEU A 16 4.56 4.28 15.90
CA LEU A 16 3.12 4.54 15.77
C LEU A 16 2.37 3.32 15.22
N SER A 17 2.95 2.61 14.25
CA SER A 17 2.39 1.35 13.74
C SER A 17 2.29 0.29 14.85
N MET A 18 3.34 0.14 15.65
CA MET A 18 3.33 -0.78 16.79
C MET A 18 2.31 -0.39 17.86
N GLU A 19 2.19 0.91 18.17
CA GLU A 19 1.20 1.41 19.13
C GLU A 19 -0.23 1.19 18.62
N TYR A 20 -0.50 1.46 17.34
CA TYR A 20 -1.79 1.19 16.70
C TYR A 20 -2.15 -0.29 16.80
N ASN A 21 -1.23 -1.16 16.44
CA ASN A 21 -1.43 -2.61 16.43
C ASN A 21 -1.70 -3.20 17.83
N ASN A 22 -1.22 -2.53 18.89
CA ASN A 22 -1.45 -2.91 20.29
C ASN A 22 -2.66 -2.18 20.92
N THR A 23 -3.36 -1.33 20.17
CA THR A 23 -4.55 -0.61 20.66
C THR A 23 -5.80 -1.39 20.27
N LEU A 24 -6.68 -1.67 21.23
CA LEU A 24 -7.92 -2.39 20.99
C LEU A 24 -8.82 -1.66 19.97
N GLU A 25 -9.56 -2.40 19.18
CA GLU A 25 -10.49 -1.83 18.20
C GLU A 25 -11.61 -1.01 18.85
N THR A 26 -11.98 -1.35 20.07
CA THR A 26 -12.96 -0.63 20.87
C THR A 26 -12.48 0.74 21.36
N ASP A 27 -11.16 0.99 21.32
CA ASP A 27 -10.56 2.29 21.66
C ASP A 27 -10.41 3.15 20.39
N ALA A 28 -11.53 3.48 19.77
CA ALA A 28 -11.59 4.15 18.48
C ALA A 28 -10.91 5.53 18.49
N GLU A 29 -11.08 6.31 19.56
CA GLU A 29 -10.48 7.65 19.67
C GLU A 29 -8.96 7.58 19.72
N LYS A 30 -8.41 6.63 20.48
CA LYS A 30 -6.95 6.43 20.54
C LYS A 30 -6.41 5.97 19.18
N ARG A 31 -7.06 5.00 18.52
CA ARG A 31 -6.67 4.56 17.17
C ARG A 31 -6.68 5.72 16.18
N LYS A 32 -7.73 6.56 16.22
CA LYS A 32 -7.84 7.75 15.36
C LYS A 32 -6.71 8.74 15.62
N ALA A 33 -6.38 8.99 16.88
CA ALA A 33 -5.28 9.90 17.25
C ALA A 33 -3.91 9.39 16.79
N ILE A 34 -3.66 8.07 16.83
CA ILE A 34 -2.43 7.46 16.33
C ILE A 34 -2.38 7.56 14.79
N LEU A 35 -3.48 7.22 14.10
CA LEU A 35 -3.55 7.30 12.64
C LEU A 35 -3.34 8.73 12.13
N ALA A 36 -3.88 9.75 12.80
CA ALA A 36 -3.67 11.15 12.42
C ALA A 36 -2.19 11.58 12.45
N GLN A 37 -1.37 10.94 13.30
CA GLN A 37 0.07 11.18 13.34
C GLN A 37 0.82 10.33 12.31
N LEU A 38 0.42 9.07 12.13
CA LEU A 38 1.05 8.13 11.22
C LEU A 38 0.74 8.47 9.75
N LEU A 39 -0.53 8.76 9.46
CA LEU A 39 -1.07 9.04 8.13
C LEU A 39 -1.74 10.42 8.12
N PRO A 40 -0.99 11.50 8.08
CA PRO A 40 -1.55 12.86 8.15
C PRO A 40 -2.45 13.21 6.96
N ASP A 41 -2.34 12.50 5.84
CA ASP A 41 -3.19 12.66 4.65
C ASP A 41 -4.11 11.42 4.47
N CYS A 42 -4.94 11.18 5.49
CA CYS A 42 -5.93 10.10 5.50
C CYS A 42 -7.34 10.70 5.44
N GLY A 43 -8.09 10.32 4.39
CA GLY A 43 -9.44 10.81 4.17
C GLY A 43 -10.46 10.35 5.21
N GLU A 44 -11.58 11.07 5.29
CA GLU A 44 -12.70 10.78 6.20
C GLU A 44 -13.25 9.36 5.99
N ASP A 45 -13.75 8.75 7.07
CA ASP A 45 -14.38 7.43 7.08
C ASP A 45 -13.49 6.29 6.56
N THR A 46 -12.17 6.50 6.56
CA THR A 46 -11.20 5.45 6.22
C THR A 46 -10.88 4.62 7.46
N PHE A 47 -11.02 3.30 7.33
CA PHE A 47 -10.78 2.34 8.41
C PHE A 47 -9.70 1.32 8.04
N LEU A 48 -8.68 1.24 8.87
CA LEU A 48 -7.57 0.28 8.72
C LEU A 48 -7.64 -0.73 9.87
N GLN A 49 -7.88 -2.01 9.54
CA GLN A 49 -8.15 -3.05 10.56
C GLN A 49 -6.95 -3.31 11.48
N GLY A 50 -5.75 -3.27 10.97
CA GLY A 50 -4.54 -3.69 11.70
C GLY A 50 -4.48 -5.22 11.97
N PRO A 51 -3.30 -5.77 12.27
CA PRO A 51 -2.04 -5.02 12.30
C PRO A 51 -1.67 -4.42 10.94
N LEU A 52 -0.92 -3.34 10.99
CA LEU A 52 -0.42 -2.63 9.81
C LEU A 52 1.04 -2.24 10.00
N GLN A 53 1.76 -2.00 8.89
CA GLN A 53 3.14 -1.56 8.88
C GLN A 53 3.36 -0.49 7.81
N PHE A 54 3.99 0.61 8.19
CA PHE A 54 4.41 1.69 7.30
C PHE A 54 5.89 2.01 7.50
N ASP A 55 6.62 2.29 6.42
CA ASP A 55 7.99 2.80 6.53
C ASP A 55 8.00 4.23 7.07
N TYR A 56 7.23 5.11 6.44
CA TYR A 56 7.17 6.54 6.81
C TYR A 56 5.76 7.00 7.17
N GLY A 57 4.72 6.43 6.57
CA GLY A 57 3.33 6.82 6.70
C GLY A 57 3.01 8.17 6.08
N CYS A 58 3.88 9.16 6.29
CA CYS A 58 3.67 10.52 5.79
C CYS A 58 3.78 10.66 4.25
N TYR A 59 4.24 9.64 3.55
CA TYR A 59 4.23 9.60 2.08
C TYR A 59 3.08 8.76 1.53
N THR A 60 2.24 8.24 2.42
CA THR A 60 1.03 7.51 2.03
C THR A 60 -0.19 8.41 2.18
N ARG A 61 -1.03 8.41 1.15
CA ARG A 61 -2.31 9.10 1.14
C ARG A 61 -3.43 8.11 0.91
N PHE A 62 -4.47 8.16 1.76
CA PHE A 62 -5.75 7.51 1.52
C PHE A 62 -6.82 8.55 1.21
N GLY A 63 -7.64 8.25 0.21
CA GLY A 63 -8.89 8.96 -0.03
C GLY A 63 -9.92 8.68 1.06
N LYS A 64 -11.19 9.03 0.81
CA LYS A 64 -12.30 8.82 1.74
C LYS A 64 -12.85 7.39 1.66
N ARG A 65 -13.42 6.90 2.77
CA ARG A 65 -14.15 5.62 2.84
C ARG A 65 -13.33 4.41 2.36
N CYS A 66 -12.03 4.47 2.55
CA CYS A 66 -11.18 3.31 2.27
C CYS A 66 -11.25 2.30 3.42
N TYR A 67 -11.08 1.05 3.07
CA TYR A 67 -10.98 -0.04 4.04
C TYR A 67 -9.75 -0.89 3.76
N ALA A 68 -8.94 -1.15 4.78
CA ALA A 68 -7.88 -2.15 4.71
C ALA A 68 -8.07 -3.20 5.79
N ASN A 69 -7.96 -4.45 5.39
CA ASN A 69 -8.02 -5.61 6.27
C ASN A 69 -6.65 -5.87 6.93
N PHE A 70 -6.52 -6.97 7.66
CA PHE A 70 -5.33 -7.35 8.43
C PHE A 70 -4.04 -7.40 7.61
N ASN A 71 -2.93 -7.06 8.26
CA ASN A 71 -1.56 -7.21 7.73
C ASN A 71 -1.30 -6.35 6.48
N LEU A 72 -1.84 -5.14 6.44
CA LEU A 72 -1.45 -4.17 5.42
C LEU A 72 0.00 -3.75 5.63
N VAL A 73 0.82 -3.82 4.56
CA VAL A 73 2.20 -3.33 4.52
C VAL A 73 2.34 -2.27 3.44
N VAL A 74 2.82 -1.08 3.82
CA VAL A 74 3.14 -0.02 2.86
C VAL A 74 4.57 0.47 3.08
N LEU A 75 5.45 0.16 2.13
CA LEU A 75 6.82 0.68 2.13
C LEU A 75 6.83 1.95 1.27
N ASP A 76 6.59 3.07 1.90
CA ASP A 76 6.37 4.36 1.26
C ASP A 76 7.63 5.25 1.26
N VAL A 77 8.73 4.75 0.69
CA VAL A 77 9.92 5.60 0.42
C VAL A 77 9.64 6.63 -0.69
N CYS A 78 8.62 6.39 -1.51
CA CYS A 78 8.02 7.30 -2.49
C CYS A 78 6.52 7.40 -2.24
N PRO A 79 5.83 8.41 -2.81
CA PRO A 79 4.38 8.54 -2.65
C PRO A 79 3.59 7.28 -3.02
N VAL A 80 2.74 6.84 -2.10
CA VAL A 80 1.75 5.78 -2.32
C VAL A 80 0.37 6.40 -2.13
N THR A 81 -0.41 6.48 -3.20
CA THR A 81 -1.70 7.19 -3.19
C THR A 81 -2.84 6.25 -3.50
N PHE A 82 -3.85 6.27 -2.65
CA PHE A 82 -5.13 5.59 -2.85
C PHE A 82 -6.23 6.63 -3.04
N GLY A 83 -7.09 6.41 -4.06
CA GLY A 83 -8.30 7.20 -4.25
C GLY A 83 -9.37 6.91 -3.20
N ASP A 84 -10.58 7.37 -3.43
CA ASP A 84 -11.74 7.09 -2.57
C ASP A 84 -12.28 5.67 -2.77
N ASP A 85 -12.95 5.13 -1.73
CA ASP A 85 -13.67 3.85 -1.82
C ASP A 85 -12.78 2.67 -2.26
N VAL A 86 -11.54 2.62 -1.75
CA VAL A 86 -10.60 1.52 -2.03
C VAL A 86 -10.73 0.47 -0.93
N PHE A 87 -10.99 -0.78 -1.33
CA PHE A 87 -11.06 -1.94 -0.44
C PHE A 87 -9.83 -2.82 -0.60
N ILE A 88 -9.13 -3.08 0.50
CA ILE A 88 -7.89 -3.86 0.52
C ILE A 88 -8.07 -5.09 1.40
N GLY A 89 -7.97 -6.27 0.79
CA GLY A 89 -8.00 -7.56 1.49
C GLY A 89 -6.78 -7.79 2.38
N PRO A 90 -6.78 -8.83 3.20
CA PRO A 90 -5.68 -9.10 4.13
C PRO A 90 -4.37 -9.47 3.42
N ASN A 91 -3.25 -9.19 4.10
CA ASN A 91 -1.89 -9.49 3.65
C ASN A 91 -1.51 -8.80 2.33
N CYS A 92 -2.03 -7.62 2.07
CA CYS A 92 -1.64 -6.85 0.89
C CYS A 92 -0.40 -5.99 1.18
N SER A 93 0.46 -5.84 0.17
CA SER A 93 1.69 -5.06 0.26
C SER A 93 1.82 -4.09 -0.91
N PHE A 94 2.13 -2.83 -0.60
CA PHE A 94 2.43 -1.77 -1.58
C PHE A 94 3.88 -1.35 -1.37
N VAL A 95 4.76 -1.69 -2.32
CA VAL A 95 6.22 -1.65 -2.14
C VAL A 95 6.83 -0.68 -3.13
N SER A 96 7.06 0.57 -2.71
CA SER A 96 7.63 1.61 -3.56
C SER A 96 9.17 1.55 -3.68
N PRO A 97 9.95 1.06 -2.69
CA PRO A 97 11.40 0.96 -2.79
C PRO A 97 11.84 -0.08 -3.82
N MET A 98 12.97 0.19 -4.41
CA MET A 98 13.64 -0.66 -5.40
C MET A 98 15.16 -0.61 -5.20
N HIS A 99 15.83 -1.70 -5.51
CA HIS A 99 17.27 -1.77 -5.50
C HIS A 99 17.84 -2.02 -6.89
N ALA A 100 19.09 -1.65 -7.11
CA ALA A 100 19.80 -1.96 -8.33
C ALA A 100 19.89 -3.48 -8.54
N LEU A 101 19.77 -3.92 -9.81
CA LEU A 101 19.85 -5.34 -10.14
C LEU A 101 21.27 -5.90 -9.99
N LEU A 102 22.28 -5.08 -10.31
CA LEU A 102 23.66 -5.48 -10.16
C LEU A 102 24.09 -5.50 -8.69
N PRO A 103 24.66 -6.62 -8.19
CA PRO A 103 25.10 -6.72 -6.80
C PRO A 103 26.07 -5.62 -6.40
N GLU A 104 26.99 -5.26 -7.29
CA GLU A 104 28.02 -4.23 -7.07
C GLU A 104 27.42 -2.85 -6.83
N GLU A 105 26.21 -2.60 -7.34
CA GLU A 105 25.48 -1.34 -7.12
C GLU A 105 24.61 -1.41 -5.86
N ARG A 106 23.99 -2.55 -5.60
CA ARG A 106 23.05 -2.78 -4.48
C ARG A 106 23.74 -2.99 -3.15
N ASN A 107 24.90 -3.65 -3.15
CA ASN A 107 25.57 -4.04 -1.90
C ASN A 107 26.04 -2.82 -1.11
N LEU A 108 26.09 -3.01 0.22
CA LEU A 108 26.56 -2.00 1.16
C LEU A 108 27.98 -1.54 0.81
N LYS A 109 28.19 -0.24 0.74
CA LYS A 109 29.48 0.42 0.43
C LYS A 109 29.93 1.26 1.62
N GLN A 110 31.22 1.38 1.80
CA GLN A 110 31.80 2.23 2.83
C GLN A 110 32.25 3.57 2.22
N ARG A 111 31.93 4.67 2.89
CA ARG A 111 32.43 5.99 2.56
C ARG A 111 33.82 6.21 3.16
N PRO A 112 34.57 7.24 2.71
CA PRO A 112 35.87 7.58 3.29
C PRO A 112 35.84 7.94 4.78
N ASP A 113 34.69 8.39 5.28
CA ASP A 113 34.49 8.69 6.70
C ASP A 113 34.15 7.47 7.56
N GLY A 114 34.16 6.26 6.97
CA GLY A 114 33.83 5.00 7.63
C GLY A 114 32.35 4.67 7.70
N SER A 115 31.44 5.58 7.33
CA SER A 115 30.02 5.31 7.27
C SER A 115 29.65 4.39 6.10
N TYR A 116 28.50 3.69 6.23
CA TYR A 116 28.02 2.80 5.19
C TYR A 116 26.83 3.40 4.44
N TYR A 117 26.66 3.02 3.18
CA TYR A 117 25.53 3.34 2.34
C TYR A 117 25.26 2.25 1.30
N ASP A 118 24.06 2.16 0.83
CA ASP A 118 23.63 1.40 -0.34
C ASP A 118 22.89 2.32 -1.32
N LEU A 119 22.68 1.85 -2.53
CA LEU A 119 21.87 2.53 -3.53
C LEU A 119 20.45 1.97 -3.50
N GLU A 120 19.55 2.78 -3.00
CA GLU A 120 18.12 2.52 -3.03
C GLU A 120 17.42 3.65 -3.77
N TYR A 121 16.41 3.31 -4.54
CA TYR A 121 15.54 4.28 -5.20
C TYR A 121 14.09 3.83 -5.08
N GLY A 122 13.16 4.75 -5.26
CA GLY A 122 11.75 4.43 -5.19
C GLY A 122 11.02 4.90 -6.44
N LYS A 123 9.86 4.29 -6.68
CA LYS A 123 8.90 4.75 -7.67
C LYS A 123 7.52 4.83 -7.04
N PRO A 124 6.75 5.91 -7.31
CA PRO A 124 5.43 6.07 -6.70
C PRO A 124 4.46 4.97 -7.13
N ILE A 125 3.46 4.71 -6.28
CA ILE A 125 2.33 3.83 -6.59
C ILE A 125 1.06 4.68 -6.55
N THR A 126 0.21 4.52 -7.56
CA THR A 126 -1.07 5.22 -7.62
C THR A 126 -2.20 4.22 -7.82
N VAL A 127 -3.20 4.28 -6.95
CA VAL A 127 -4.43 3.49 -7.01
C VAL A 127 -5.62 4.42 -7.18
N GLY A 128 -6.36 4.25 -8.25
CA GLY A 128 -7.60 4.99 -8.50
C GLY A 128 -8.72 4.62 -7.54
N SER A 129 -9.77 5.46 -7.50
CA SER A 129 -10.94 5.22 -6.66
C SER A 129 -11.71 3.96 -7.05
N ASN A 130 -12.51 3.41 -6.10
CA ASN A 130 -13.38 2.24 -6.32
C ASN A 130 -12.63 0.97 -6.73
N CYS A 131 -11.42 0.77 -6.23
CA CYS A 131 -10.64 -0.44 -6.48
C CYS A 131 -10.84 -1.45 -5.34
N TRP A 132 -10.80 -2.73 -5.70
CA TRP A 132 -10.82 -3.83 -4.74
C TRP A 132 -9.61 -4.75 -4.96
N PHE A 133 -8.87 -4.98 -3.88
CA PHE A 133 -7.76 -5.92 -3.82
C PHE A 133 -8.19 -7.16 -3.03
N GLY A 134 -8.08 -8.33 -3.63
CA GLY A 134 -8.19 -9.60 -2.90
C GLY A 134 -7.04 -9.78 -1.92
N SER A 135 -7.04 -10.92 -1.22
CA SER A 135 -5.98 -11.22 -0.23
C SER A 135 -4.63 -11.48 -0.88
N ASN A 136 -3.53 -11.19 -0.17
CA ASN A 136 -2.15 -11.50 -0.60
C ASN A 136 -1.75 -10.84 -1.93
N VAL A 137 -2.20 -9.62 -2.19
CA VAL A 137 -1.79 -8.87 -3.38
C VAL A 137 -0.53 -8.07 -3.07
N THR A 138 0.44 -8.11 -3.99
CA THR A 138 1.63 -7.25 -3.95
C THR A 138 1.61 -6.29 -5.13
N VAL A 139 1.75 -4.98 -4.85
CA VAL A 139 1.89 -3.94 -5.88
C VAL A 139 3.31 -3.38 -5.82
N CYS A 140 4.02 -3.45 -6.94
CA CYS A 140 5.40 -2.99 -7.06
C CYS A 140 5.49 -1.48 -7.37
N GLY A 141 6.63 -0.88 -7.05
CA GLY A 141 6.90 0.54 -7.31
C GLY A 141 6.79 0.92 -8.79
N GLY A 142 6.22 2.07 -9.06
CA GLY A 142 6.01 2.63 -10.40
C GLY A 142 4.70 2.22 -11.07
N VAL A 143 3.82 1.49 -10.37
CA VAL A 143 2.56 1.00 -10.93
C VAL A 143 1.44 2.04 -10.71
N THR A 144 0.66 2.25 -11.76
CA THR A 144 -0.62 2.97 -11.71
C THR A 144 -1.77 1.98 -11.97
N ILE A 145 -2.71 1.90 -11.03
CA ILE A 145 -3.95 1.12 -11.18
C ILE A 145 -5.09 2.10 -11.38
N GLY A 146 -5.79 1.98 -12.50
CA GLY A 146 -6.91 2.85 -12.85
C GLY A 146 -8.11 2.65 -11.92
N LYS A 147 -9.06 3.57 -11.95
CA LYS A 147 -10.28 3.51 -11.13
C LYS A 147 -11.12 2.25 -11.44
N GLY A 148 -11.86 1.76 -10.44
CA GLY A 148 -12.84 0.70 -10.60
C GLY A 148 -12.24 -0.66 -10.95
N CYS A 149 -10.97 -0.92 -10.59
CA CYS A 149 -10.31 -2.18 -10.84
C CYS A 149 -10.55 -3.20 -9.72
N VAL A 150 -10.55 -4.46 -10.10
CA VAL A 150 -10.50 -5.61 -9.17
C VAL A 150 -9.20 -6.37 -9.41
N ILE A 151 -8.39 -6.48 -8.36
CA ILE A 151 -7.14 -7.25 -8.37
C ILE A 151 -7.37 -8.54 -7.59
N GLY A 152 -7.34 -9.67 -8.30
CA GLY A 152 -7.60 -10.97 -7.67
C GLY A 152 -6.53 -11.39 -6.67
N ALA A 153 -6.94 -12.23 -5.71
CA ALA A 153 -6.06 -12.70 -4.64
C ALA A 153 -4.78 -13.38 -5.16
N GLY A 154 -3.67 -13.20 -4.44
CA GLY A 154 -2.36 -13.76 -4.78
C GLY A 154 -1.67 -13.10 -5.98
N SER A 155 -2.17 -11.96 -6.45
CA SER A 155 -1.60 -11.26 -7.60
C SER A 155 -0.35 -10.48 -7.25
N VAL A 156 0.61 -10.42 -8.21
CA VAL A 156 1.78 -9.53 -8.15
C VAL A 156 1.72 -8.53 -9.30
N VAL A 157 1.37 -7.29 -8.98
CA VAL A 157 1.15 -6.23 -9.96
C VAL A 157 2.48 -5.52 -10.24
N THR A 158 3.00 -5.73 -11.43
CA THR A 158 4.31 -5.20 -11.88
C THR A 158 4.21 -4.23 -13.05
N LYS A 159 2.99 -3.98 -13.55
CA LYS A 159 2.69 -3.06 -14.65
C LYS A 159 1.37 -2.37 -14.40
N ASP A 160 1.17 -1.23 -15.07
CA ASP A 160 -0.07 -0.47 -15.00
C ASP A 160 -1.29 -1.31 -15.39
N ILE A 161 -2.40 -1.05 -14.70
CA ILE A 161 -3.71 -1.68 -14.95
C ILE A 161 -4.67 -0.58 -15.40
N PRO A 162 -5.26 -0.69 -16.60
CA PRO A 162 -6.23 0.28 -17.08
C PRO A 162 -7.51 0.29 -16.23
N PRO A 163 -8.27 1.41 -16.23
CA PRO A 163 -9.52 1.50 -15.46
C PRO A 163 -10.51 0.36 -15.78
N HIS A 164 -11.38 0.06 -14.81
CA HIS A 164 -12.46 -0.92 -14.93
C HIS A 164 -12.01 -2.33 -15.36
N SER A 165 -10.86 -2.76 -14.87
CA SER A 165 -10.27 -4.06 -15.22
C SER A 165 -10.37 -5.07 -14.09
N LEU A 166 -10.69 -6.31 -14.43
CA LEU A 166 -10.42 -7.49 -13.63
C LEU A 166 -9.02 -8.01 -14.01
N ALA A 167 -8.09 -7.98 -13.07
CA ALA A 167 -6.71 -8.41 -13.27
C ALA A 167 -6.27 -9.40 -12.19
N VAL A 168 -5.53 -10.44 -12.57
CA VAL A 168 -5.12 -11.51 -11.66
C VAL A 168 -3.77 -12.10 -12.01
N GLY A 169 -3.17 -12.80 -11.08
CA GLY A 169 -2.03 -13.70 -11.27
C GLY A 169 -0.67 -13.13 -10.90
N ASN A 170 0.36 -13.96 -11.05
CA ASN A 170 1.75 -13.62 -10.85
C ASN A 170 2.57 -14.05 -12.07
N PRO A 171 3.05 -13.11 -12.90
CA PRO A 171 2.77 -11.67 -12.84
C PRO A 171 1.31 -11.35 -13.20
N CYS A 172 0.74 -10.30 -12.57
CA CYS A 172 -0.65 -9.89 -12.78
C CYS A 172 -0.91 -9.47 -14.23
N ARG A 173 -2.04 -9.91 -14.77
CA ARG A 173 -2.50 -9.56 -16.13
C ARG A 173 -3.98 -9.23 -16.11
N VAL A 174 -4.38 -8.28 -16.94
CA VAL A 174 -5.78 -7.98 -17.20
C VAL A 174 -6.42 -9.20 -17.88
N LEU A 175 -7.47 -9.72 -17.27
CA LEU A 175 -8.28 -10.81 -17.86
C LEU A 175 -9.36 -10.24 -18.77
N ARG A 176 -10.06 -9.19 -18.31
CA ARG A 176 -11.17 -8.57 -19.03
C ARG A 176 -11.56 -7.23 -18.38
N GLU A 177 -12.40 -6.51 -19.06
CA GLU A 177 -13.10 -5.35 -18.53
C GLU A 177 -14.22 -5.78 -17.57
N ILE A 178 -14.48 -4.96 -16.54
CA ILE A 178 -15.63 -5.08 -15.65
C ILE A 178 -16.77 -4.25 -16.25
N THR A 179 -17.93 -4.88 -16.42
CA THR A 179 -19.10 -4.29 -17.07
C THR A 179 -20.35 -4.45 -16.22
N GLU A 180 -21.48 -3.89 -16.64
CA GLU A 180 -22.78 -4.06 -15.98
C GLU A 180 -23.21 -5.54 -15.81
N LYS A 181 -22.70 -6.44 -16.67
CA LYS A 181 -22.95 -7.88 -16.55
C LYS A 181 -22.35 -8.51 -15.29
N ASP A 182 -21.44 -7.81 -14.62
CA ASP A 182 -20.83 -8.23 -13.36
C ASP A 182 -21.70 -7.87 -12.14
N SER A 183 -22.80 -7.15 -12.35
CA SER A 183 -23.72 -6.80 -11.28
C SER A 183 -24.29 -8.05 -10.61
N VAL A 184 -24.33 -8.02 -9.26
CA VAL A 184 -24.91 -9.09 -8.42
C VAL A 184 -26.40 -9.35 -8.72
N GLN A 185 -27.12 -8.35 -9.25
CA GLN A 185 -28.53 -8.52 -9.66
C GLN A 185 -28.72 -9.62 -10.72
N TYR A 186 -27.67 -9.95 -11.47
CA TYR A 186 -27.70 -11.04 -12.48
C TYR A 186 -27.14 -12.36 -11.92
N LYS A 187 -26.91 -12.46 -10.63
CA LYS A 187 -26.33 -13.61 -9.92
C LYS A 187 -27.17 -13.99 -8.71
N PRO A 188 -28.45 -14.41 -8.90
CA PRO A 188 -29.37 -14.72 -7.81
C PRO A 188 -28.85 -15.88 -6.92
N GLU A 189 -27.96 -16.71 -7.43
CA GLU A 189 -27.33 -17.81 -6.71
C GLU A 189 -26.36 -17.35 -5.58
N LEU A 190 -26.04 -16.06 -5.49
CA LEU A 190 -25.18 -15.52 -4.45
C LEU A 190 -25.94 -15.14 -3.17
N PHE A 191 -27.28 -15.17 -3.17
CA PHE A 191 -28.13 -14.73 -2.07
C PHE A 191 -29.23 -15.74 -1.71
#